data_28978030c6ee9e693b70f9b119f75a60
#
_entry.id   28978030c6ee9e693b70f9b119f75a60
#
_cell.length_a   1.000
_cell.length_b   1.000
_cell.length_c   1.000
_cell.angle_alpha   90.00
_cell.angle_beta   90.00
_cell.angle_gamma   90.00
#
_symmetry.space_group_name_H-M   'P 1'
#
loop_
_entity.id
_entity.type
_entity.pdbx_description
1 polymer ?
#
loop_
_entity_poly.entity_id
_entity_poly.type
_entity_poly.pdbx_seq_one_letter_code
_entity_poly.pdbx_strand_id
1 'polypeptide(L)'
;MQQAATDVLDIAYEESERADAPVVLLLHGWPDDIRGWRGVAPRLQAAGFRTIAPYLRGFGATRFRSAETRRDGRGVALAHDAIALMDTLGIARFGVVGHDWGARAAYTLAALFPERVAAAAALALAYQPGGAFTTPSFAQSRLFWYQWFLCVESGAAAVRGDPKGFARLLWDTWSPPGWFDDAEFDATARSFENPDWTEVTLHAYGGRWRPEPSDPRYDAFEARLRAVETIAVPTLMIQGGDDRCDAPSMSEGQAPWFTGPYRRLVLDGVGHFPAREAPDAVAAALTSHLLEAFGL
;
A
#
# COMPACT_ATOMS: atom_id res chain seq x y z
N MET A 1 0.93 15.05 -13.62
CA MET A 1 1.26 15.09 -12.17
C MET A 1 0.62 16.30 -11.55
N GLN A 2 -0.17 16.14 -10.51
CA GLN A 2 -0.84 17.18 -9.74
C GLN A 2 -0.28 17.21 -8.31
N GLN A 3 -0.64 18.24 -7.52
CA GLN A 3 -0.29 18.35 -6.10
C GLN A 3 -1.50 18.79 -5.29
N ALA A 4 -1.64 18.25 -4.08
CA ALA A 4 -2.64 18.64 -3.10
C ALA A 4 -1.96 18.88 -1.74
N ALA A 5 -2.25 20.03 -1.13
CA ALA A 5 -1.72 20.38 0.18
C ALA A 5 -2.68 19.87 1.26
N THR A 6 -2.21 18.96 2.10
CA THR A 6 -2.91 18.50 3.31
C THR A 6 -2.33 19.21 4.54
N ASP A 7 -2.75 18.80 5.72
CA ASP A 7 -2.17 19.31 6.98
C ASP A 7 -0.71 18.89 7.20
N VAL A 8 -0.30 17.74 6.64
CA VAL A 8 1.03 17.14 6.86
C VAL A 8 1.92 17.20 5.62
N LEU A 9 1.35 16.98 4.45
CA LEU A 9 2.08 16.75 3.21
C LEU A 9 1.58 17.65 2.07
N ASP A 10 2.50 17.97 1.18
CA ASP A 10 2.19 18.32 -0.21
C ASP A 10 2.25 17.01 -1.00
N ILE A 11 1.09 16.43 -1.29
CA ILE A 11 0.98 15.11 -1.93
C ILE A 11 0.98 15.26 -3.44
N ALA A 12 1.94 14.65 -4.10
CA ALA A 12 1.97 14.53 -5.54
C ALA A 12 1.19 13.30 -6.00
N TYR A 13 0.33 13.44 -7.03
CA TYR A 13 -0.51 12.35 -7.51
C TYR A 13 -0.75 12.43 -9.02
N GLU A 14 -1.05 11.27 -9.60
CA GLU A 14 -1.62 11.17 -10.95
C GLU A 14 -3.13 10.95 -10.85
N GLU A 15 -3.86 11.56 -11.78
CA GLU A 15 -5.31 11.49 -11.83
C GLU A 15 -5.79 11.37 -13.28
N SER A 16 -6.83 10.57 -13.50
CA SER A 16 -7.50 10.50 -14.79
C SER A 16 -8.51 11.65 -14.99
N GLU A 17 -8.79 12.00 -16.25
CA GLU A 17 -9.60 13.18 -16.63
C GLU A 17 -11.14 13.04 -16.41
N ARG A 18 -11.63 11.94 -15.81
CA ARG A 18 -13.07 11.66 -15.65
C ARG A 18 -13.64 12.25 -14.36
N ALA A 19 -13.96 13.55 -14.33
CA ALA A 19 -14.39 14.27 -13.13
C ALA A 19 -15.62 13.66 -12.42
N ASP A 20 -16.64 13.21 -13.17
CA ASP A 20 -17.93 12.74 -12.65
C ASP A 20 -17.99 11.22 -12.44
N ALA A 21 -16.92 10.49 -12.69
CA ALA A 21 -16.90 9.04 -12.55
C ALA A 21 -16.63 8.62 -11.09
N PRO A 22 -17.10 7.42 -10.67
CA PRO A 22 -16.77 6.84 -9.39
C PRO A 22 -15.25 6.76 -9.18
N VAL A 23 -14.79 7.23 -8.02
CA VAL A 23 -13.37 7.36 -7.73
C VAL A 23 -12.79 6.06 -7.19
N VAL A 24 -11.61 5.70 -7.69
CA VAL A 24 -10.76 4.62 -7.16
C VAL A 24 -9.39 5.19 -6.79
N LEU A 25 -9.07 5.15 -5.50
CA LEU A 25 -7.77 5.52 -4.95
C LEU A 25 -6.82 4.33 -5.07
N LEU A 26 -5.67 4.53 -5.71
CA LEU A 26 -4.65 3.49 -5.97
C LEU A 26 -3.39 3.76 -5.14
N LEU A 27 -3.18 3.00 -4.08
CA LEU A 27 -2.07 3.16 -3.13
C LEU A 27 -0.98 2.14 -3.41
N HIS A 28 0.19 2.61 -3.83
CA HIS A 28 1.34 1.74 -4.11
C HIS A 28 1.97 1.16 -2.85
N GLY A 29 2.86 0.19 -3.00
CA GLY A 29 3.59 -0.46 -1.93
C GLY A 29 5.02 0.05 -1.75
N TRP A 30 5.78 -0.67 -0.94
CA TRP A 30 7.20 -0.48 -0.70
C TRP A 30 7.97 -1.76 -1.11
N PRO A 31 9.10 -1.68 -1.81
CA PRO A 31 9.68 -0.48 -2.44
C PRO A 31 9.20 -0.34 -3.88
N ASP A 32 8.07 0.31 -4.07
CA ASP A 32 7.43 0.56 -5.35
C ASP A 32 7.00 2.04 -5.47
N ASP A 33 6.32 2.42 -6.54
CA ASP A 33 5.74 3.74 -6.72
C ASP A 33 4.44 3.68 -7.54
N ILE A 34 3.89 4.85 -7.89
CA ILE A 34 2.65 4.95 -8.69
C ILE A 34 2.72 4.23 -10.04
N ARG A 35 3.93 3.95 -10.55
CA ARG A 35 4.12 3.20 -11.81
C ARG A 35 3.64 1.77 -11.71
N GLY A 36 3.56 1.20 -10.50
CA GLY A 36 2.94 -0.09 -10.27
C GLY A 36 1.53 -0.21 -10.81
N TRP A 37 0.84 0.91 -10.96
CA TRP A 37 -0.54 0.96 -11.46
C TRP A 37 -0.67 1.19 -12.97
N ARG A 38 0.44 1.38 -13.72
CA ARG A 38 0.41 1.70 -15.15
C ARG A 38 -0.31 0.65 -16.00
N GLY A 39 -0.19 -0.62 -15.63
CA GLY A 39 -0.90 -1.70 -16.30
C GLY A 39 -2.38 -1.80 -15.90
N VAL A 40 -2.76 -1.34 -14.71
CA VAL A 40 -4.11 -1.51 -14.14
C VAL A 40 -4.96 -0.26 -14.32
N ALA A 41 -4.44 0.93 -14.01
CA ALA A 41 -5.21 2.17 -14.00
C ALA A 41 -5.93 2.47 -15.33
N PRO A 42 -5.29 2.34 -16.53
CA PRO A 42 -6.00 2.57 -17.80
C PRO A 42 -7.19 1.62 -18.02
N ARG A 43 -7.11 0.39 -17.52
CA ARG A 43 -8.20 -0.60 -17.64
C ARG A 43 -9.39 -0.25 -16.73
N LEU A 44 -9.12 0.21 -15.50
CA LEU A 44 -10.15 0.73 -14.61
C LEU A 44 -10.81 1.99 -15.21
N GLN A 45 -10.02 2.86 -15.81
CA GLN A 45 -10.52 4.04 -16.53
C GLN A 45 -11.41 3.65 -17.71
N ALA A 46 -11.02 2.65 -18.50
CA ALA A 46 -11.85 2.11 -19.58
C ALA A 46 -13.16 1.49 -19.08
N ALA A 47 -13.15 0.93 -17.87
CA ALA A 47 -14.35 0.40 -17.18
C ALA A 47 -15.23 1.49 -16.55
N GLY A 48 -14.86 2.78 -16.66
CA GLY A 48 -15.71 3.89 -16.22
C GLY A 48 -15.30 4.53 -14.90
N PHE A 49 -14.17 4.16 -14.30
CA PHE A 49 -13.69 4.73 -13.04
C PHE A 49 -12.77 5.95 -13.25
N ARG A 50 -12.80 6.88 -12.31
CA ARG A 50 -11.78 7.92 -12.12
C ARG A 50 -10.72 7.37 -11.19
N THR A 51 -9.46 7.32 -11.60
CA THR A 51 -8.36 6.82 -10.79
C THR A 51 -7.52 7.95 -10.24
N ILE A 52 -7.10 7.83 -8.97
CA ILE A 52 -6.18 8.74 -8.30
C ILE A 52 -5.07 7.90 -7.69
N ALA A 53 -3.83 8.15 -8.09
CA ALA A 53 -2.65 7.42 -7.65
C ALA A 53 -1.63 8.38 -7.02
N PRO A 54 -1.65 8.58 -5.68
CA PRO A 54 -0.67 9.41 -5.00
C PRO A 54 0.65 8.69 -4.79
N TYR A 55 1.76 9.45 -4.80
CA TYR A 55 2.97 9.01 -4.14
C TYR A 55 2.76 9.04 -2.63
N LEU A 56 3.02 7.93 -1.98
CA LEU A 56 2.98 7.84 -0.51
C LEU A 56 4.04 8.76 0.12
N ARG A 57 3.91 9.01 1.43
CA ARG A 57 4.90 9.77 2.20
C ARG A 57 6.31 9.18 2.02
N GLY A 58 7.29 10.02 1.76
CA GLY A 58 8.65 9.59 1.50
C GLY A 58 8.91 9.11 0.06
N PHE A 59 7.96 9.23 -0.87
CA PHE A 59 8.14 8.80 -2.25
C PHE A 59 7.98 9.93 -3.27
N GLY A 60 8.67 9.81 -4.40
CA GLY A 60 8.53 10.66 -5.56
C GLY A 60 8.59 12.15 -5.20
N ALA A 61 7.59 12.91 -5.65
CA ALA A 61 7.49 14.34 -5.42
C ALA A 61 6.65 14.74 -4.19
N THR A 62 6.09 13.78 -3.43
CA THR A 62 5.43 14.06 -2.15
C THR A 62 6.43 14.58 -1.13
N ARG A 63 6.08 15.63 -0.39
CA ARG A 63 6.98 16.30 0.59
C ARG A 63 6.26 16.56 1.90
N PHE A 64 6.98 16.40 3.01
CA PHE A 64 6.52 16.91 4.31
C PHE A 64 6.55 18.44 4.32
N ARG A 65 5.48 19.05 4.81
CA ARG A 65 5.35 20.51 4.89
C ARG A 65 6.18 21.13 6.00
N SER A 66 6.59 20.32 6.98
CA SER A 66 7.48 20.76 8.05
C SER A 66 8.65 19.78 8.22
N ALA A 67 9.84 20.31 8.39
CA ALA A 67 11.03 19.54 8.73
C ALA A 67 10.92 18.87 10.10
N GLU A 68 10.11 19.43 11.01
CA GLU A 68 9.91 18.95 12.37
C GLU A 68 8.91 17.78 12.44
N THR A 69 8.12 17.56 11.37
CA THR A 69 7.17 16.43 11.32
C THR A 69 7.95 15.10 11.35
N ARG A 70 7.56 14.21 12.25
CA ARG A 70 8.17 12.87 12.31
C ARG A 70 7.92 12.09 11.02
N ARG A 71 8.93 11.37 10.56
CA ARG A 71 8.86 10.50 9.37
C ARG A 71 8.17 9.18 9.73
N ASP A 72 6.96 9.31 10.28
CA ASP A 72 6.15 8.17 10.72
C ASP A 72 5.68 7.35 9.51
N GLY A 73 6.13 6.09 9.42
CA GLY A 73 5.78 5.15 8.33
C GLY A 73 4.72 4.12 8.71
N ARG A 74 4.01 4.29 9.85
CA ARG A 74 2.95 3.35 10.25
C ARG A 74 1.79 3.35 9.25
N GLY A 75 1.10 2.22 9.14
CA GLY A 75 -0.10 2.08 8.29
C GLY A 75 -1.19 3.11 8.58
N VAL A 76 -1.36 3.51 9.86
CA VAL A 76 -2.30 4.57 10.26
C VAL A 76 -1.90 5.95 9.72
N ALA A 77 -0.61 6.23 9.60
CA ALA A 77 -0.12 7.49 9.03
C ALA A 77 -0.36 7.52 7.50
N LEU A 78 -0.14 6.40 6.81
CA LEU A 78 -0.45 6.25 5.38
C LEU A 78 -1.96 6.40 5.11
N ALA A 79 -2.79 5.81 5.97
CA ALA A 79 -4.25 5.93 5.85
C ALA A 79 -4.73 7.36 6.13
N HIS A 80 -4.10 8.05 7.09
CA HIS A 80 -4.38 9.47 7.36
C HIS A 80 -4.07 10.34 6.14
N ASP A 81 -2.93 10.15 5.49
CA ASP A 81 -2.59 10.88 4.27
C ASP A 81 -3.61 10.64 3.16
N ALA A 82 -4.02 9.38 3.00
CA ALA A 82 -4.98 8.99 1.98
C ALA A 82 -6.36 9.62 2.20
N ILE A 83 -6.89 9.61 3.44
CA ILE A 83 -8.18 10.26 3.72
C ILE A 83 -8.07 11.79 3.63
N ALA A 84 -6.98 12.39 4.10
CA ALA A 84 -6.72 13.82 3.98
C ALA A 84 -6.64 14.28 2.52
N LEU A 85 -6.05 13.46 1.64
CA LEU A 85 -6.07 13.71 0.19
C LEU A 85 -7.50 13.69 -0.35
N MET A 86 -8.31 12.67 -0.01
CA MET A 86 -9.71 12.60 -0.45
C MET A 86 -10.53 13.79 0.04
N ASP A 87 -10.32 14.23 1.28
CA ASP A 87 -10.98 15.41 1.85
C ASP A 87 -10.57 16.70 1.12
N THR A 88 -9.27 16.87 0.85
CA THR A 88 -8.74 18.03 0.10
C THR A 88 -9.32 18.10 -1.32
N LEU A 89 -9.55 16.95 -1.96
CA LEU A 89 -10.14 16.85 -3.29
C LEU A 89 -11.68 16.88 -3.29
N GLY A 90 -12.32 16.98 -2.13
CA GLY A 90 -13.78 17.00 -2.01
C GLY A 90 -14.45 15.67 -2.36
N ILE A 91 -13.73 14.55 -2.27
CA ILE A 91 -14.22 13.22 -2.63
C ILE A 91 -14.84 12.55 -1.40
N ALA A 92 -16.17 12.52 -1.36
CA ALA A 92 -16.90 11.99 -0.21
C ALA A 92 -16.90 10.45 -0.12
N ARG A 93 -16.92 9.73 -1.27
CA ARG A 93 -16.97 8.27 -1.33
C ARG A 93 -16.09 7.74 -2.46
N PHE A 94 -15.34 6.69 -2.19
CA PHE A 94 -14.38 6.12 -3.14
C PHE A 94 -14.17 4.62 -2.92
N GLY A 95 -13.68 3.92 -3.95
CA GLY A 95 -13.06 2.61 -3.80
C GLY A 95 -11.57 2.80 -3.47
N VAL A 96 -10.98 1.89 -2.72
CA VAL A 96 -9.54 1.90 -2.44
C VAL A 96 -8.90 0.60 -2.84
N VAL A 97 -7.81 0.69 -3.59
CA VAL A 97 -6.97 -0.45 -3.98
C VAL A 97 -5.56 -0.16 -3.47
N GLY A 98 -5.00 -1.07 -2.71
CA GLY A 98 -3.65 -0.91 -2.17
C GLY A 98 -2.79 -2.14 -2.44
N HIS A 99 -1.51 -1.91 -2.66
CA HIS A 99 -0.48 -2.93 -2.74
C HIS A 99 0.47 -2.78 -1.55
N ASP A 100 0.84 -3.86 -0.87
CA ASP A 100 1.80 -3.91 0.25
C ASP A 100 1.52 -2.80 1.32
N TRP A 101 2.35 -1.76 1.47
CA TRP A 101 2.05 -0.64 2.38
C TRP A 101 0.71 0.03 2.04
N GLY A 102 0.40 0.18 0.76
CA GLY A 102 -0.90 0.67 0.32
C GLY A 102 -2.05 -0.26 0.71
N ALA A 103 -1.83 -1.58 0.76
CA ALA A 103 -2.82 -2.53 1.24
C ALA A 103 -3.10 -2.35 2.74
N ARG A 104 -2.08 -2.07 3.56
CA ARG A 104 -2.28 -1.71 4.98
C ARG A 104 -3.14 -0.47 5.13
N ALA A 105 -2.86 0.56 4.32
CA ALA A 105 -3.67 1.77 4.32
C ALA A 105 -5.10 1.50 3.85
N ALA A 106 -5.30 0.68 2.82
CA ALA A 106 -6.63 0.30 2.31
C ALA A 106 -7.46 -0.43 3.37
N TYR A 107 -6.90 -1.41 4.07
CA TYR A 107 -7.57 -2.06 5.20
C TYR A 107 -7.88 -1.11 6.34
N THR A 108 -6.94 -0.20 6.67
CA THR A 108 -7.15 0.80 7.72
C THR A 108 -8.27 1.77 7.35
N LEU A 109 -8.34 2.21 6.10
CA LEU A 109 -9.43 3.05 5.60
C LEU A 109 -10.77 2.33 5.64
N ALA A 110 -10.83 1.07 5.18
CA ALA A 110 -12.04 0.25 5.23
C ALA A 110 -12.52 -0.02 6.66
N ALA A 111 -11.59 -0.16 7.62
CA ALA A 111 -11.89 -0.36 9.02
C ALA A 111 -12.41 0.91 9.73
N LEU A 112 -11.81 2.07 9.44
CA LEU A 112 -12.07 3.31 10.16
C LEU A 112 -13.10 4.23 9.50
N PHE A 113 -13.33 4.08 8.20
CA PHE A 113 -14.20 4.94 7.40
C PHE A 113 -15.11 4.13 6.46
N PRO A 114 -15.86 3.13 6.98
CA PRO A 114 -16.70 2.27 6.14
C PRO A 114 -17.78 3.04 5.37
N GLU A 115 -18.19 4.21 5.86
CA GLU A 115 -19.13 5.10 5.17
C GLU A 115 -18.52 5.83 3.96
N ARG A 116 -17.17 5.98 3.95
CA ARG A 116 -16.42 6.64 2.88
C ARG A 116 -15.91 5.64 1.83
N VAL A 117 -15.62 4.41 2.25
CA VAL A 117 -15.03 3.37 1.40
C VAL A 117 -16.12 2.47 0.84
N ALA A 118 -16.37 2.58 -0.47
CA ALA A 118 -17.38 1.77 -1.18
C ALA A 118 -16.93 0.32 -1.36
N ALA A 119 -15.64 0.12 -1.62
CA ALA A 119 -14.98 -1.16 -1.79
C ALA A 119 -13.51 -1.05 -1.42
N ALA A 120 -12.93 -2.10 -0.88
CA ALA A 120 -11.51 -2.22 -0.65
C ALA A 120 -10.91 -3.38 -1.45
N ALA A 121 -9.70 -3.19 -1.97
CA ALA A 121 -8.91 -4.29 -2.48
C ALA A 121 -7.47 -4.20 -1.96
N ALA A 122 -6.90 -5.33 -1.57
CA ALA A 122 -5.55 -5.43 -1.05
C ALA A 122 -4.76 -6.45 -1.85
N LEU A 123 -3.57 -6.05 -2.32
CA LEU A 123 -2.66 -6.88 -3.10
C LEU A 123 -1.45 -7.25 -2.25
N ALA A 124 -1.07 -8.52 -2.30
CA ALA A 124 0.12 -9.12 -1.70
C ALA A 124 0.21 -9.05 -0.16
N LEU A 125 -0.79 -8.51 0.54
CA LEU A 125 -0.75 -8.37 2.00
C LEU A 125 -2.06 -8.79 2.66
N ALA A 126 -1.96 -9.68 3.64
CA ALA A 126 -3.07 -10.13 4.46
C ALA A 126 -3.57 -9.06 5.44
N TYR A 127 -4.87 -9.08 5.76
CA TYR A 127 -5.43 -8.25 6.82
C TYR A 127 -4.84 -8.61 8.18
N GLN A 128 -4.54 -7.61 8.97
CA GLN A 128 -4.09 -7.75 10.35
C GLN A 128 -5.11 -7.05 11.26
N PRO A 129 -5.95 -7.80 11.98
CA PRO A 129 -6.98 -7.22 12.86
C PRO A 129 -6.38 -6.23 13.85
N GLY A 130 -7.03 -5.07 13.98
CA GLY A 130 -6.53 -4.00 14.84
C GLY A 130 -5.19 -3.38 14.41
N GLY A 131 -4.68 -3.71 13.22
CA GLY A 131 -3.37 -3.27 12.74
C GLY A 131 -2.19 -3.92 13.48
N ALA A 132 -2.44 -4.94 14.30
CA ALA A 132 -1.43 -5.59 15.12
C ALA A 132 -0.55 -6.52 14.28
N PHE A 133 0.78 -6.42 14.46
CA PHE A 133 1.73 -7.40 13.91
C PHE A 133 1.77 -8.63 14.81
N THR A 134 1.50 -9.79 14.22
CA THR A 134 1.69 -11.08 14.91
C THR A 134 3.10 -11.60 14.68
N THR A 135 3.62 -12.36 15.65
CA THR A 135 4.91 -13.03 15.49
C THR A 135 4.85 -13.99 14.31
N PRO A 136 5.67 -13.82 13.27
CA PRO A 136 5.66 -14.69 12.11
C PRO A 136 6.22 -16.06 12.43
N SER A 137 5.84 -17.08 11.65
CA SER A 137 6.49 -18.40 11.70
C SER A 137 7.98 -18.27 11.35
N PHE A 138 8.79 -19.29 11.70
CA PHE A 138 10.22 -19.29 11.31
C PHE A 138 10.41 -19.25 9.79
N ALA A 139 9.52 -19.88 9.03
CA ALA A 139 9.55 -19.82 7.57
C ALA A 139 9.30 -18.39 7.06
N GLN A 140 8.28 -17.72 7.58
CA GLN A 140 7.97 -16.34 7.23
C GLN A 140 9.05 -15.36 7.73
N SER A 141 9.66 -15.63 8.90
CA SER A 141 10.75 -14.80 9.43
C SER A 141 11.97 -14.79 8.49
N ARG A 142 12.24 -15.89 7.78
CA ARG A 142 13.30 -15.91 6.75
C ARG A 142 13.00 -14.99 5.57
N LEU A 143 11.74 -14.87 5.17
CA LEU A 143 11.32 -13.96 4.12
C LEU A 143 11.38 -12.51 4.62
N PHE A 144 11.08 -12.26 5.88
CA PHE A 144 11.14 -10.95 6.53
C PHE A 144 12.54 -10.53 6.99
N TRP A 145 13.61 -11.19 6.51
CA TRP A 145 15.00 -10.87 6.90
C TRP A 145 15.32 -9.37 6.80
N TYR A 146 14.79 -8.72 5.77
CA TYR A 146 14.99 -7.30 5.51
C TYR A 146 14.41 -6.42 6.62
N GLN A 147 13.29 -6.81 7.24
CA GLN A 147 12.68 -6.08 8.35
C GLN A 147 13.60 -6.10 9.59
N TRP A 148 14.20 -7.26 9.89
CA TRP A 148 15.18 -7.39 10.97
C TRP A 148 16.46 -6.60 10.66
N PHE A 149 16.92 -6.67 9.42
CA PHE A 149 18.08 -5.91 8.95
C PHE A 149 17.88 -4.40 9.12
N LEU A 150 16.71 -3.86 8.78
CA LEU A 150 16.35 -2.46 8.97
C LEU A 150 16.25 -2.03 10.45
N CYS A 151 16.06 -2.98 11.37
CA CYS A 151 16.01 -2.69 12.81
C CYS A 151 17.39 -2.56 13.49
N VAL A 152 18.47 -2.96 12.82
CA VAL A 152 19.83 -2.86 13.36
C VAL A 152 20.56 -1.68 12.74
N GLU A 153 21.45 -1.03 13.53
CA GLU A 153 22.15 0.19 13.13
C GLU A 153 22.95 0.03 11.82
N SER A 154 23.69 -1.09 11.69
CA SER A 154 24.44 -1.39 10.47
C SER A 154 23.57 -1.57 9.24
N GLY A 155 22.40 -2.16 9.38
CA GLY A 155 21.44 -2.32 8.31
C GLY A 155 20.82 -0.97 7.91
N ALA A 156 20.42 -0.17 8.88
CA ALA A 156 19.93 1.18 8.64
C ALA A 156 20.98 2.06 7.93
N ALA A 157 22.24 1.98 8.36
CA ALA A 157 23.35 2.69 7.72
C ALA A 157 23.59 2.24 6.27
N ALA A 158 23.51 0.92 6.00
CA ALA A 158 23.65 0.38 4.66
C ALA A 158 22.56 0.90 3.72
N VAL A 159 21.30 0.92 4.18
CA VAL A 159 20.17 1.43 3.38
C VAL A 159 20.23 2.94 3.16
N ARG A 160 20.71 3.71 4.13
CA ARG A 160 21.00 5.15 3.93
C ARG A 160 22.09 5.38 2.89
N GLY A 161 23.08 4.49 2.81
CA GLY A 161 24.17 4.57 1.85
C GLY A 161 23.77 4.20 0.42
N ASP A 162 22.86 3.23 0.27
CA ASP A 162 22.41 2.74 -1.04
C ASP A 162 20.94 2.27 -1.01
N PRO A 163 19.97 3.20 -0.96
CA PRO A 163 18.55 2.85 -0.97
C PRO A 163 18.12 2.15 -2.25
N LYS A 164 18.69 2.54 -3.40
CA LYS A 164 18.40 1.95 -4.70
C LYS A 164 18.88 0.51 -4.80
N GLY A 165 20.11 0.23 -4.40
CA GLY A 165 20.66 -1.13 -4.42
C GLY A 165 19.90 -2.05 -3.46
N PHE A 166 19.47 -1.55 -2.30
CA PHE A 166 18.64 -2.31 -1.38
C PHE A 166 17.27 -2.64 -1.99
N ALA A 167 16.59 -1.66 -2.57
CA ALA A 167 15.31 -1.88 -3.25
C ALA A 167 15.45 -2.87 -4.42
N ARG A 168 16.56 -2.79 -5.19
CA ARG A 168 16.83 -3.72 -6.29
C ARG A 168 16.92 -5.17 -5.82
N LEU A 169 17.64 -5.41 -4.73
CA LEU A 169 17.75 -6.75 -4.15
C LEU A 169 16.36 -7.34 -3.82
N LEU A 170 15.45 -6.51 -3.30
CA LEU A 170 14.10 -6.94 -2.97
C LEU A 170 13.28 -7.24 -4.23
N TRP A 171 13.38 -6.42 -5.27
CA TRP A 171 12.74 -6.68 -6.56
C TRP A 171 13.25 -7.98 -7.21
N ASP A 172 14.56 -8.23 -7.14
CA ASP A 172 15.17 -9.46 -7.68
C ASP A 172 14.74 -10.73 -6.93
N THR A 173 14.31 -10.60 -5.66
CA THR A 173 14.11 -11.76 -4.78
C THR A 173 12.67 -12.02 -4.36
N TRP A 174 11.76 -11.04 -4.45
CA TRP A 174 10.38 -11.19 -3.95
C TRP A 174 9.41 -11.81 -4.96
N SER A 175 9.81 -11.89 -6.21
CA SER A 175 9.02 -12.46 -7.29
C SER A 175 9.82 -13.47 -8.11
N PRO A 176 9.19 -14.31 -8.93
CA PRO A 176 9.86 -15.09 -9.95
C PRO A 176 10.70 -14.21 -10.88
N PRO A 177 11.85 -14.68 -11.40
CA PRO A 177 12.72 -13.86 -12.22
C PRO A 177 12.07 -13.46 -13.55
N GLY A 178 12.45 -12.29 -14.08
CA GLY A 178 12.06 -11.85 -15.44
C GLY A 178 10.75 -11.06 -15.49
N TRP A 179 10.21 -10.63 -14.35
CA TRP A 179 8.98 -9.83 -14.31
C TRP A 179 9.19 -8.34 -14.56
N PHE A 180 10.42 -7.84 -14.52
CA PHE A 180 10.78 -6.46 -14.83
C PHE A 180 12.10 -6.42 -15.59
N ASP A 181 12.38 -5.29 -16.25
CA ASP A 181 13.67 -4.93 -16.80
C ASP A 181 14.35 -3.78 -16.04
N ASP A 182 15.64 -3.52 -16.34
CA ASP A 182 16.40 -2.47 -15.66
C ASP A 182 15.80 -1.07 -15.89
N ALA A 183 15.22 -0.82 -17.05
CA ALA A 183 14.64 0.49 -17.36
C ALA A 183 13.38 0.75 -16.51
N GLU A 184 12.55 -0.26 -16.27
CA GLU A 184 11.38 -0.16 -15.41
C GLU A 184 11.79 0.04 -13.95
N PHE A 185 12.75 -0.74 -13.45
CA PHE A 185 13.31 -0.55 -12.11
C PHE A 185 13.89 0.85 -11.94
N ASP A 186 14.76 1.29 -12.84
CA ASP A 186 15.41 2.60 -12.79
C ASP A 186 14.40 3.76 -12.84
N ALA A 187 13.31 3.60 -13.59
CA ALA A 187 12.24 4.58 -13.63
C ALA A 187 11.51 4.69 -12.30
N THR A 188 11.26 3.55 -11.62
CA THR A 188 10.62 3.49 -10.30
C THR A 188 11.57 3.98 -9.20
N ALA A 189 12.84 3.59 -9.27
CA ALA A 189 13.85 3.95 -8.28
C ALA A 189 14.10 5.46 -8.13
N ARG A 190 13.76 6.27 -9.15
CA ARG A 190 13.76 7.74 -9.02
C ARG A 190 12.84 8.24 -7.89
N SER A 191 11.79 7.51 -7.56
CA SER A 191 10.92 7.88 -6.44
C SER A 191 11.58 7.66 -5.08
N PHE A 192 12.61 6.80 -5.00
CA PHE A 192 13.39 6.52 -3.79
C PHE A 192 14.47 7.59 -3.53
N GLU A 193 14.73 8.48 -4.49
CA GLU A 193 15.57 9.67 -4.32
C GLU A 193 14.89 10.75 -3.44
N ASN A 194 13.65 10.55 -3.05
CA ASN A 194 12.97 11.40 -2.08
C ASN A 194 13.79 11.44 -0.77
N PRO A 195 14.13 12.64 -0.24
CA PRO A 195 15.01 12.77 0.93
C PRO A 195 14.46 12.11 2.19
N ASP A 196 13.16 11.87 2.25
CA ASP A 196 12.48 11.28 3.40
C ASP A 196 12.28 9.76 3.25
N TRP A 197 12.60 9.16 2.07
CA TRP A 197 12.30 7.76 1.77
C TRP A 197 12.91 6.80 2.80
N THR A 198 14.18 6.97 3.11
CA THR A 198 14.90 6.08 4.02
C THR A 198 14.38 6.20 5.45
N GLU A 199 14.16 7.41 5.95
CA GLU A 199 13.71 7.60 7.34
C GLU A 199 12.26 7.12 7.54
N VAL A 200 11.36 7.34 6.55
CA VAL A 200 10.01 6.76 6.58
C VAL A 200 10.06 5.23 6.55
N THR A 201 10.94 4.65 5.72
CA THR A 201 11.17 3.19 5.65
C THR A 201 11.66 2.63 6.98
N LEU A 202 12.70 3.22 7.56
CA LEU A 202 13.27 2.75 8.82
C LEU A 202 12.25 2.82 9.95
N HIS A 203 11.47 3.89 10.03
CA HIS A 203 10.41 4.02 11.02
C HIS A 203 9.30 2.98 10.81
N ALA A 204 8.87 2.75 9.56
CA ALA A 204 7.81 1.79 9.24
C ALA A 204 8.15 0.37 9.70
N TYR A 205 9.40 -0.07 9.51
CA TYR A 205 9.83 -1.41 9.90
C TYR A 205 10.33 -1.46 11.34
N GLY A 206 11.01 -0.41 11.84
CA GLY A 206 11.44 -0.32 13.23
C GLY A 206 10.26 -0.42 14.21
N GLY A 207 9.23 0.36 13.99
CA GLY A 207 8.03 0.40 14.84
C GLY A 207 7.21 -0.91 14.90
N ARG A 208 7.48 -1.87 14.00
CA ARG A 208 6.86 -3.21 14.04
C ARG A 208 7.44 -4.09 15.14
N TRP A 209 8.73 -4.01 15.36
CA TRP A 209 9.48 -5.00 16.11
C TRP A 209 10.14 -4.45 17.38
N ARG A 210 10.16 -3.14 17.55
CA ARG A 210 10.71 -2.45 18.70
C ARG A 210 9.91 -1.18 19.01
N PRO A 211 9.95 -0.67 20.25
CA PRO A 211 9.41 0.67 20.55
C PRO A 211 10.13 1.72 19.72
N GLU A 212 9.39 2.48 18.93
CA GLU A 212 9.87 3.63 18.15
C GLU A 212 9.06 4.87 18.52
N PRO A 213 9.68 6.05 18.66
CA PRO A 213 8.94 7.29 18.86
C PRO A 213 8.05 7.58 17.64
N SER A 214 6.73 7.50 17.82
CA SER A 214 5.74 7.77 16.79
C SER A 214 5.28 9.23 16.82
N ASP A 215 4.58 9.67 15.75
CA ASP A 215 3.94 10.97 15.72
C ASP A 215 2.59 10.88 16.48
N PRO A 216 2.41 11.65 17.57
CA PRO A 216 1.21 11.54 18.42
C PRO A 216 -0.09 11.94 17.70
N ARG A 217 -0.03 12.65 16.57
CA ARG A 217 -1.22 12.99 15.78
C ARG A 217 -2.00 11.76 15.30
N TYR A 218 -1.33 10.61 15.18
CA TYR A 218 -1.94 9.36 14.71
C TYR A 218 -2.39 8.44 15.85
N ASP A 219 -2.15 8.77 17.11
CA ASP A 219 -2.46 7.90 18.27
C ASP A 219 -3.97 7.64 18.40
N ALA A 220 -4.80 8.65 18.11
CA ALA A 220 -6.25 8.49 18.10
C ALA A 220 -6.73 7.55 16.97
N PHE A 221 -6.11 7.62 15.79
CA PHE A 221 -6.38 6.70 14.67
C PHE A 221 -5.96 5.27 15.03
N GLU A 222 -4.79 5.12 15.61
CA GLU A 222 -4.29 3.81 16.03
C GLU A 222 -5.16 3.18 17.12
N ALA A 223 -5.57 3.97 18.12
CA ALA A 223 -6.47 3.51 19.17
C ALA A 223 -7.83 3.06 18.61
N ARG A 224 -8.40 3.80 17.65
CA ARG A 224 -9.61 3.41 16.95
C ARG A 224 -9.41 2.12 16.17
N LEU A 225 -8.30 1.99 15.41
CA LEU A 225 -8.00 0.80 14.60
C LEU A 225 -7.86 -0.44 15.48
N ARG A 226 -7.18 -0.33 16.63
CA ARG A 226 -7.03 -1.45 17.59
C ARG A 226 -8.36 -1.97 18.13
N ALA A 227 -9.39 -1.15 18.13
CA ALA A 227 -10.74 -1.53 18.57
C ALA A 227 -11.59 -2.18 17.47
N VAL A 228 -11.09 -2.20 16.21
CA VAL A 228 -11.82 -2.81 15.08
C VAL A 228 -11.37 -4.25 14.90
N GLU A 229 -12.30 -5.18 15.11
CA GLU A 229 -12.05 -6.62 14.93
C GLU A 229 -12.35 -7.07 13.49
N THR A 230 -13.37 -6.49 12.84
CA THR A 230 -13.84 -6.93 11.53
C THR A 230 -14.06 -5.78 10.57
N ILE A 231 -13.96 -6.06 9.27
CA ILE A 231 -14.24 -5.12 8.18
C ILE A 231 -15.61 -5.44 7.56
N ALA A 232 -16.49 -4.43 7.48
CA ALA A 232 -17.81 -4.55 6.85
C ALA A 232 -17.81 -4.16 5.36
N VAL A 233 -16.79 -3.45 4.91
CA VAL A 233 -16.65 -3.02 3.52
C VAL A 233 -16.40 -4.23 2.61
N PRO A 234 -17.07 -4.34 1.44
CA PRO A 234 -16.73 -5.36 0.45
C PRO A 234 -15.24 -5.36 0.14
N THR A 235 -14.58 -6.50 0.33
CA THR A 235 -13.12 -6.58 0.25
C THR A 235 -12.66 -7.71 -0.66
N LEU A 236 -11.72 -7.39 -1.57
CA LEU A 236 -11.01 -8.33 -2.42
C LEU A 236 -9.54 -8.40 -1.99
N MET A 237 -9.05 -9.59 -1.67
CA MET A 237 -7.62 -9.86 -1.48
C MET A 237 -7.07 -10.57 -2.71
N ILE A 238 -5.99 -10.04 -3.30
CA ILE A 238 -5.26 -10.64 -4.42
C ILE A 238 -3.86 -11.01 -3.95
N GLN A 239 -3.55 -12.29 -4.00
CA GLN A 239 -2.28 -12.86 -3.56
C GLN A 239 -1.51 -13.45 -4.74
N GLY A 240 -0.22 -13.15 -4.83
CA GLY A 240 0.67 -13.88 -5.72
C GLY A 240 0.92 -15.29 -5.19
N GLY A 241 0.77 -16.31 -6.01
CA GLY A 241 1.00 -17.72 -5.64
C GLY A 241 2.47 -18.04 -5.38
N ASP A 242 3.37 -17.28 -5.99
CA ASP A 242 4.83 -17.39 -5.83
C ASP A 242 5.43 -16.15 -5.10
N ASP A 243 4.64 -15.48 -4.26
CA ASP A 243 5.11 -14.36 -3.43
C ASP A 243 6.19 -14.86 -2.44
N ARG A 244 7.37 -14.26 -2.53
CA ARG A 244 8.55 -14.57 -1.71
C ARG A 244 8.84 -13.53 -0.64
N CYS A 245 7.92 -12.59 -0.44
CA CYS A 245 7.91 -11.63 0.65
C CYS A 245 6.87 -12.01 1.70
N ASP A 246 5.59 -12.01 1.33
CA ASP A 246 4.48 -12.48 2.14
C ASP A 246 3.96 -13.81 1.57
N ALA A 247 4.30 -14.92 2.22
CA ALA A 247 3.92 -16.23 1.73
C ALA A 247 2.40 -16.34 1.50
N PRO A 248 1.94 -17.02 0.43
CA PRO A 248 0.52 -17.14 0.11
C PRO A 248 -0.35 -17.66 1.25
N SER A 249 0.22 -18.49 2.13
CA SER A 249 -0.44 -18.99 3.34
C SER A 249 -0.80 -17.90 4.35
N MET A 250 -0.14 -16.73 4.32
CA MET A 250 -0.43 -15.63 5.24
C MET A 250 -1.83 -15.05 5.02
N SER A 251 -2.37 -15.12 3.81
CA SER A 251 -3.72 -14.64 3.48
C SER A 251 -4.81 -15.72 3.55
N GLU A 252 -4.47 -16.93 3.99
CA GLU A 252 -5.44 -18.02 4.16
C GLU A 252 -6.31 -17.83 5.41
N GLY A 253 -7.52 -18.36 5.35
CA GLY A 253 -8.42 -18.40 6.51
C GLY A 253 -8.93 -17.04 7.01
N GLN A 254 -8.84 -15.98 6.21
CA GLN A 254 -9.13 -14.62 6.67
C GLN A 254 -10.63 -14.24 6.65
N ALA A 255 -11.50 -15.05 6.04
CA ALA A 255 -12.94 -14.75 5.93
C ALA A 255 -13.62 -14.36 7.26
N PRO A 256 -13.29 -14.94 8.43
CA PRO A 256 -13.91 -14.56 9.71
C PRO A 256 -13.68 -13.10 10.13
N TRP A 257 -12.66 -12.43 9.59
CA TRP A 257 -12.35 -11.02 9.86
C TRP A 257 -13.18 -10.03 9.03
N PHE A 258 -14.09 -10.54 8.17
CA PHE A 258 -14.94 -9.72 7.30
C PHE A 258 -16.41 -10.04 7.55
N THR A 259 -17.18 -9.03 7.94
CA THR A 259 -18.64 -9.14 8.05
C THR A 259 -19.34 -8.77 6.76
N GLY A 260 -18.66 -8.03 5.87
CA GLY A 260 -19.08 -7.78 4.49
C GLY A 260 -18.59 -8.85 3.51
N PRO A 261 -18.95 -8.75 2.22
CA PRO A 261 -18.46 -9.66 1.19
C PRO A 261 -16.92 -9.69 1.14
N TYR A 262 -16.35 -10.88 1.22
CA TYR A 262 -14.90 -11.08 1.13
C TYR A 262 -14.56 -12.15 0.10
N ARG A 263 -13.61 -11.84 -0.76
CA ARG A 263 -13.03 -12.80 -1.73
C ARG A 263 -11.51 -12.79 -1.64
N ARG A 264 -10.91 -13.96 -1.76
CA ARG A 264 -9.47 -14.14 -1.94
C ARG A 264 -9.22 -14.75 -3.31
N LEU A 265 -8.35 -14.11 -4.09
CA LEU A 265 -7.86 -14.60 -5.39
C LEU A 265 -6.35 -14.86 -5.27
N VAL A 266 -5.91 -16.05 -5.69
CA VAL A 266 -4.49 -16.37 -5.81
C VAL A 266 -4.14 -16.46 -7.28
N LEU A 267 -3.04 -15.83 -7.67
CA LEU A 267 -2.54 -15.81 -9.06
C LEU A 267 -1.29 -16.69 -9.14
N ASP A 268 -1.42 -17.86 -9.74
CA ASP A 268 -0.31 -18.79 -9.91
C ASP A 268 0.81 -18.19 -10.79
N GLY A 269 2.06 -18.43 -10.42
CA GLY A 269 3.23 -17.91 -11.13
C GLY A 269 3.51 -16.42 -10.91
N VAL A 270 2.72 -15.74 -10.08
CA VAL A 270 2.83 -14.31 -9.77
C VAL A 270 3.47 -14.16 -8.39
N GLY A 271 4.40 -13.23 -8.25
CA GLY A 271 5.08 -12.93 -6.99
C GLY A 271 4.45 -11.77 -6.22
N HIS A 272 5.30 -10.95 -5.61
CA HIS A 272 4.90 -9.89 -4.69
C HIS A 272 4.30 -8.65 -5.36
N PHE A 273 4.50 -8.46 -6.67
CA PHE A 273 4.03 -7.28 -7.40
C PHE A 273 2.90 -7.60 -8.39
N PRO A 274 1.72 -8.11 -7.94
CA PRO A 274 0.68 -8.63 -8.84
C PRO A 274 0.22 -7.64 -9.90
N ALA A 275 0.14 -6.33 -9.56
CA ALA A 275 -0.29 -5.29 -10.50
C ALA A 275 0.69 -5.05 -11.66
N ARG A 276 1.98 -5.39 -11.45
CA ARG A 276 3.04 -5.34 -12.47
C ARG A 276 3.17 -6.65 -13.22
N GLU A 277 3.15 -7.76 -12.50
CA GLU A 277 3.39 -9.10 -13.03
C GLU A 277 2.22 -9.66 -13.84
N ALA A 278 0.97 -9.36 -13.41
CA ALA A 278 -0.25 -9.87 -14.02
C ALA A 278 -1.33 -8.76 -14.14
N PRO A 279 -1.04 -7.62 -14.81
CA PRO A 279 -1.92 -6.45 -14.83
C PRO A 279 -3.31 -6.74 -15.39
N ASP A 280 -3.43 -7.65 -16.37
CA ASP A 280 -4.70 -8.02 -16.98
C ASP A 280 -5.61 -8.78 -16.01
N ALA A 281 -5.07 -9.77 -15.32
CA ALA A 281 -5.80 -10.56 -14.33
C ALA A 281 -6.21 -9.69 -13.12
N VAL A 282 -5.29 -8.85 -12.64
CA VAL A 282 -5.55 -7.92 -11.54
C VAL A 282 -6.63 -6.91 -11.92
N ALA A 283 -6.52 -6.28 -13.09
CA ALA A 283 -7.51 -5.30 -13.54
C ALA A 283 -8.89 -5.91 -13.75
N ALA A 284 -8.98 -7.12 -14.29
CA ALA A 284 -10.26 -7.82 -14.46
C ALA A 284 -10.93 -8.11 -13.11
N ALA A 285 -10.16 -8.63 -12.14
CA ALA A 285 -10.67 -8.92 -10.79
C ALA A 285 -11.12 -7.66 -10.06
N LEU A 286 -10.31 -6.58 -10.13
CA LEU A 286 -10.64 -5.28 -9.54
C LEU A 286 -11.88 -4.66 -10.19
N THR A 287 -11.98 -4.68 -11.52
CA THR A 287 -13.13 -4.14 -12.25
C THR A 287 -14.43 -4.82 -11.81
N SER A 288 -14.46 -6.17 -11.81
CA SER A 288 -15.64 -6.91 -11.34
C SER A 288 -16.02 -6.56 -9.91
N HIS A 289 -15.05 -6.52 -9.00
CA HIS A 289 -15.26 -6.20 -7.58
C HIS A 289 -15.80 -4.77 -7.38
N LEU A 290 -15.20 -3.80 -8.08
CA LEU A 290 -15.58 -2.40 -7.95
C LEU A 290 -16.96 -2.13 -8.56
N LEU A 291 -17.28 -2.68 -9.77
CA LEU A 291 -18.60 -2.53 -10.39
C LEU A 291 -19.69 -3.07 -9.48
N GLU A 292 -19.51 -4.27 -8.91
CA GLU A 292 -20.46 -4.88 -7.96
C GLU A 292 -20.69 -3.98 -6.74
N ALA A 293 -19.61 -3.47 -6.13
CA ALA A 293 -19.69 -2.66 -4.91
C ALA A 293 -20.25 -1.24 -5.13
N PHE A 294 -20.08 -0.68 -6.33
CA PHE A 294 -20.68 0.60 -6.71
C PHE A 294 -22.11 0.46 -7.26
N GLY A 295 -22.56 -0.76 -7.57
CA GLY A 295 -23.86 -1.04 -8.16
C GLY A 295 -23.97 -0.62 -9.63
N LEU A 296 -22.89 -0.84 -10.39
CA LEU A 296 -22.74 -0.46 -11.80
C LEU A 296 -22.79 -1.68 -12.72
#